data_aa3a5d3f6fc570ce97bebdafaac0cdea
#
_entry.id   aa3a5d3f6fc570ce97bebdafaac0cdea
#
_cell.length_a   1.000
_cell.length_b   1.000
_cell.length_c   1.000
_cell.angle_alpha   90.00
_cell.angle_beta   90.00
_cell.angle_gamma   90.00
#
_symmetry.space_group_name_H-M   'P 1'
#
loop_
_entity.id
_entity.type
_entity.pdbx_description
1 polymer ?
#
loop_
_entity_poly.entity_id
_entity_poly.type
_entity_poly.pdbx_seq_one_letter_code
_entity_poly.pdbx_strand_id
1 'polypeptide(L)'
;MINNNCGYDGDLELALIPESFRTDVLKETLDSKGVLIENSEVELAAFALLFEFDGDQKHIRHVLYNCSASRPGIKGKTNEDSKEVQTEKLSLKAVPLANGIVKAKTGNTTDATTYADWYKAVYVPAAESDVAMQSQSAAKPAKAVKE
;
A
#
# COMPACT_ATOMS: atom_id res chain seq x y z
N MET A 1 -7.65 26.99 -14.52
CA MET A 1 -8.27 26.16 -13.47
C MET A 1 -7.23 25.20 -12.92
N ILE A 2 -6.91 25.32 -11.65
CA ILE A 2 -5.96 24.41 -11.01
C ILE A 2 -6.74 23.20 -10.53
N ASN A 3 -6.39 22.04 -11.05
CA ASN A 3 -7.04 20.80 -10.68
C ASN A 3 -6.21 20.10 -9.61
N ASN A 4 -6.61 20.25 -8.35
CA ASN A 4 -5.87 19.67 -7.23
C ASN A 4 -6.38 18.27 -6.93
N ASN A 5 -5.46 17.30 -7.02
CA ASN A 5 -5.75 15.94 -6.58
C ASN A 5 -5.44 15.85 -5.08
N CYS A 6 -6.47 15.78 -4.26
CA CYS A 6 -6.34 15.65 -2.80
C CYS A 6 -6.20 14.19 -2.34
N GLY A 7 -6.18 13.26 -3.28
CA GLY A 7 -6.04 11.85 -2.97
C GLY A 7 -7.22 11.01 -3.41
N TYR A 8 -7.32 9.83 -2.83
CA TYR A 8 -8.35 8.85 -3.15
C TYR A 8 -8.98 8.29 -1.88
N ASP A 9 -10.27 8.02 -1.94
CA ASP A 9 -11.00 7.32 -0.89
C ASP A 9 -11.52 6.01 -1.44
N GLY A 10 -11.60 5.00 -0.61
CA GLY A 10 -12.11 3.71 -1.02
C GLY A 10 -12.25 2.76 0.15
N ASP A 11 -12.56 1.53 -0.17
CA ASP A 11 -12.66 0.46 0.80
C ASP A 11 -11.70 -0.67 0.41
N LEU A 12 -11.09 -1.25 1.41
CA LEU A 12 -10.27 -2.45 1.27
C LEU A 12 -11.01 -3.59 1.93
N GLU A 13 -11.40 -4.57 1.12
CA GLU A 13 -12.11 -5.75 1.60
C GLU A 13 -11.21 -6.97 1.50
N LEU A 14 -11.05 -7.67 2.60
CA LEU A 14 -10.17 -8.82 2.72
C LEU A 14 -10.93 -10.00 3.31
N ALA A 15 -10.57 -11.21 2.89
CA ALA A 15 -11.12 -12.42 3.51
C ALA A 15 -10.76 -12.47 5.00
N LEU A 16 -9.56 -12.02 5.33
CA LEU A 16 -9.07 -11.88 6.70
C LEU A 16 -7.98 -10.81 6.71
N ILE A 17 -8.04 -9.91 7.66
CA ILE A 17 -6.98 -8.92 7.86
C ILE A 17 -5.78 -9.64 8.48
N PRO A 18 -4.60 -9.61 7.84
CA PRO A 18 -3.42 -10.27 8.39
C PRO A 18 -3.03 -9.72 9.76
N GLU A 19 -2.54 -10.59 10.62
CA GLU A 19 -2.10 -10.20 11.96
C GLU A 19 -0.99 -9.15 11.91
N SER A 20 -0.08 -9.26 10.95
CA SER A 20 0.98 -8.25 10.75
C SER A 20 0.40 -6.87 10.47
N PHE A 21 -0.66 -6.79 9.68
CA PHE A 21 -1.34 -5.51 9.42
C PHE A 21 -1.99 -4.96 10.70
N ARG A 22 -2.58 -5.83 11.51
CA ARG A 22 -3.19 -5.43 12.78
C ARG A 22 -2.16 -4.86 13.75
N THR A 23 -0.99 -5.48 13.85
CA THR A 23 0.05 -5.00 14.76
C THR A 23 0.81 -3.79 14.21
N ASP A 24 1.13 -3.79 12.92
CA ASP A 24 1.99 -2.76 12.33
C ASP A 24 1.21 -1.49 11.95
N VAL A 25 0.01 -1.62 11.42
CA VAL A 25 -0.78 -0.50 10.94
C VAL A 25 -1.86 -0.10 11.94
N LEU A 26 -2.68 -1.05 12.37
CA LEU A 26 -3.76 -0.77 13.32
C LEU A 26 -3.27 -0.64 14.76
N LYS A 27 -1.99 -0.94 14.98
CA LYS A 27 -1.33 -0.81 16.29
C LYS A 27 -2.00 -1.59 17.40
N GLU A 28 -2.59 -2.73 17.06
CA GLU A 28 -3.04 -3.69 18.07
C GLU A 28 -1.82 -4.32 18.75
N THR A 29 -1.92 -4.53 20.02
CA THR A 29 -0.84 -5.12 20.82
C THR A 29 -1.06 -6.63 20.95
N LEU A 30 -0.03 -7.39 20.64
CA LEU A 30 -0.05 -8.84 20.84
C LEU A 30 0.53 -9.13 22.22
N ASP A 31 -0.28 -9.73 23.10
CA ASP A 31 0.20 -10.04 24.44
C ASP A 31 0.99 -11.35 24.48
N SER A 32 1.51 -11.69 25.65
CA SER A 32 2.32 -12.90 25.83
C SER A 32 1.56 -14.22 25.59
N LYS A 33 0.23 -14.16 25.55
CA LYS A 33 -0.62 -15.31 25.28
C LYS A 33 -1.15 -15.35 23.86
N GLY A 34 -0.68 -14.42 23.01
CA GLY A 34 -1.11 -14.38 21.62
C GLY A 34 -2.45 -13.70 21.38
N VAL A 35 -2.91 -12.88 22.31
CA VAL A 35 -4.18 -12.15 22.18
C VAL A 35 -3.90 -10.75 21.63
N LEU A 36 -4.66 -10.37 20.60
CA LEU A 36 -4.59 -9.05 20.00
C LEU A 36 -5.48 -8.08 20.76
N ILE A 37 -4.92 -6.98 21.22
CA ILE A 37 -5.61 -5.99 22.05
C ILE A 37 -5.64 -4.65 21.32
N GLU A 38 -6.84 -4.09 21.14
CA GLU A 38 -7.03 -2.78 20.56
C GLU A 38 -7.06 -1.72 21.65
N ASN A 39 -6.30 -0.65 21.47
CA ASN A 39 -6.26 0.49 22.40
C ASN A 39 -6.75 1.74 21.64
N SER A 40 -7.71 2.44 22.24
CA SER A 40 -8.31 3.63 21.62
C SER A 40 -7.38 4.84 21.55
N GLU A 41 -6.33 4.85 22.36
CA GLU A 41 -5.42 5.98 22.43
C GLU A 41 -4.24 5.92 21.46
N VAL A 42 -4.14 4.83 20.68
CA VAL A 42 -3.02 4.65 19.76
C VAL A 42 -3.36 5.24 18.40
N GLU A 43 -2.41 5.95 17.82
CA GLU A 43 -2.54 6.42 16.45
C GLU A 43 -2.20 5.31 15.47
N LEU A 44 -3.03 5.16 14.43
CA LEU A 44 -2.79 4.20 13.37
C LEU A 44 -1.65 4.67 12.49
N ALA A 45 -0.88 3.72 11.96
CA ALA A 45 0.24 4.03 11.08
C ALA A 45 -0.21 4.21 9.64
N ALA A 46 0.45 5.10 8.92
CA ALA A 46 0.29 5.19 7.47
C ALA A 46 1.08 4.05 6.80
N PHE A 47 0.64 3.67 5.62
CA PHE A 47 1.26 2.57 4.87
C PHE A 47 1.17 2.83 3.36
N ALA A 48 1.95 2.08 2.60
CA ALA A 48 1.83 2.06 1.15
C ALA A 48 1.06 0.80 0.74
N LEU A 49 0.15 0.96 -0.21
CA LEU A 49 -0.65 -0.14 -0.73
C LEU A 49 -0.21 -0.45 -2.16
N LEU A 50 0.27 -1.67 -2.38
CA LEU A 50 0.68 -2.15 -3.70
C LEU A 50 -0.31 -3.21 -4.15
N PHE A 51 -0.78 -3.10 -5.38
CA PHE A 51 -1.80 -4.03 -5.88
C PHE A 51 -1.82 -4.07 -7.40
N GLU A 52 -2.52 -5.07 -7.93
CA GLU A 52 -2.88 -5.15 -9.33
C GLU A 52 -4.30 -5.71 -9.44
N PHE A 53 -4.96 -5.43 -10.55
CA PHE A 53 -6.32 -5.91 -10.77
C PHE A 53 -6.28 -7.30 -11.41
N ASP A 54 -7.04 -8.22 -10.82
CA ASP A 54 -7.24 -9.53 -11.40
C ASP A 54 -7.98 -9.39 -12.72
N GLY A 55 -7.56 -10.13 -13.73
CA GLY A 55 -8.13 -10.04 -15.07
C GLY A 55 -7.56 -8.93 -15.95
N ASP A 56 -6.68 -8.10 -15.42
CA ASP A 56 -5.98 -7.13 -16.26
C ASP A 56 -4.97 -7.87 -17.15
N GLN A 57 -5.19 -7.85 -18.44
CA GLN A 57 -4.34 -8.55 -19.40
C GLN A 57 -2.92 -7.98 -19.46
N LYS A 58 -2.75 -6.71 -19.09
CA LYS A 58 -1.44 -6.06 -19.08
C LYS A 58 -0.72 -6.19 -17.74
N HIS A 59 -1.40 -6.73 -16.74
CA HIS A 59 -0.86 -6.89 -15.38
C HIS A 59 -0.20 -5.63 -14.86
N ILE A 60 -0.91 -4.50 -14.99
CA ILE A 60 -0.41 -3.20 -14.48
C ILE A 60 -0.39 -3.24 -12.96
N ARG A 61 0.77 -2.92 -12.40
CA ARG A 61 0.98 -2.89 -10.95
C ARG A 61 0.91 -1.46 -10.44
N HIS A 62 0.24 -1.27 -9.33
CA HIS A 62 -0.06 0.03 -8.76
C HIS A 62 0.52 0.18 -7.36
N VAL A 63 0.74 1.42 -6.94
CA VAL A 63 1.06 1.75 -5.55
C VAL A 63 0.38 3.06 -5.16
N LEU A 64 -0.24 3.06 -3.99
CA LEU A 64 -0.70 4.26 -3.30
C LEU A 64 0.24 4.50 -2.12
N TYR A 65 0.88 5.66 -2.08
CA TYR A 65 2.04 5.86 -1.20
C TYR A 65 1.69 6.16 0.24
N ASN A 66 0.68 6.98 0.48
CA ASN A 66 0.38 7.45 1.83
C ASN A 66 -1.07 7.12 2.17
N CYS A 67 -1.28 5.89 2.56
CA CYS A 67 -2.61 5.38 2.90
C CYS A 67 -2.81 5.38 4.40
N SER A 68 -4.04 5.66 4.80
CA SER A 68 -4.52 5.44 6.15
C SER A 68 -5.77 4.58 6.10
N ALA A 69 -5.93 3.73 7.09
CA ALA A 69 -7.09 2.87 7.20
C ALA A 69 -7.84 3.16 8.49
N SER A 70 -9.15 2.99 8.46
CA SER A 70 -9.95 3.00 9.69
C SER A 70 -9.87 1.64 10.38
N ARG A 71 -10.21 1.61 11.66
CA ARG A 71 -10.34 0.34 12.35
C ARG A 71 -11.52 -0.43 11.79
N PRO A 72 -11.37 -1.75 11.58
CA PRO A 72 -12.47 -2.56 11.06
C PRO A 72 -13.58 -2.69 12.09
N GLY A 73 -14.83 -2.73 11.62
CA GLY A 73 -15.96 -3.04 12.47
C GLY A 73 -16.03 -4.52 12.74
N ILE A 74 -16.72 -4.89 13.81
CA ILE A 74 -17.01 -6.28 14.12
C ILE A 74 -18.35 -6.63 13.50
N LYS A 75 -18.35 -7.59 12.60
CA LYS A 75 -19.57 -8.11 11.98
C LYS A 75 -19.64 -9.60 12.20
N GLY A 76 -20.77 -10.07 12.70
CA GLY A 76 -21.06 -11.48 12.83
C GLY A 76 -22.35 -11.80 12.13
N LYS A 77 -22.40 -12.92 11.40
CA LYS A 77 -23.64 -13.50 10.88
C LYS A 77 -23.87 -14.85 11.54
N THR A 78 -25.08 -15.05 12.00
CA THR A 78 -25.50 -16.38 12.43
C THR A 78 -25.75 -17.21 11.18
N ASN A 79 -25.20 -18.40 11.12
CA ASN A 79 -25.38 -19.31 9.98
C ASN A 79 -26.85 -19.71 9.82
N GLU A 80 -27.48 -19.20 8.78
CA GLU A 80 -28.74 -19.75 8.28
C GLU A 80 -28.44 -20.26 6.86
N ASP A 81 -28.39 -21.55 6.70
CA ASP A 81 -28.40 -22.33 5.43
C ASP A 81 -27.51 -21.89 4.25
N SER A 82 -26.82 -20.77 4.28
CA SER A 82 -25.88 -20.37 3.25
C SER A 82 -24.50 -20.09 3.84
N LYS A 83 -23.50 -20.80 3.32
CA LYS A 83 -22.10 -20.60 3.70
C LYS A 83 -21.57 -19.39 2.95
N GLU A 84 -21.92 -18.18 3.38
CA GLU A 84 -21.28 -17.00 2.85
C GLU A 84 -19.95 -16.77 3.58
N VAL A 85 -18.90 -16.57 2.82
CA VAL A 85 -17.61 -16.18 3.36
C VAL A 85 -17.74 -14.75 3.88
N GLN A 86 -17.50 -14.56 5.17
CA GLN A 86 -17.48 -13.21 5.73
C GLN A 86 -16.14 -12.57 5.47
N THR A 87 -16.18 -11.35 4.96
CA THR A 87 -15.00 -10.55 4.70
C THR A 87 -14.87 -9.43 5.71
N GLU A 88 -13.65 -8.99 5.93
CA GLU A 88 -13.37 -7.82 6.75
C GLU A 88 -13.14 -6.61 5.84
N LYS A 89 -13.73 -5.49 6.20
CA LYS A 89 -13.69 -4.28 5.37
C LYS A 89 -13.11 -3.12 6.16
N LEU A 90 -12.18 -2.41 5.52
CA LEU A 90 -11.56 -1.22 6.07
C LEU A 90 -11.85 -0.05 5.15
N SER A 91 -12.17 1.11 5.70
CA SER A 91 -12.17 2.34 4.94
C SER A 91 -10.73 2.78 4.74
N LEU A 92 -10.40 3.12 3.50
CA LEU A 92 -9.05 3.47 3.07
C LEU A 92 -9.03 4.88 2.53
N LYS A 93 -8.04 5.64 2.91
CA LYS A 93 -7.81 6.97 2.35
C LYS A 93 -6.35 7.12 1.96
N ALA A 94 -6.11 7.52 0.71
CA ALA A 94 -4.77 7.78 0.22
C ALA A 94 -4.62 9.29 -0.01
N VAL A 95 -3.63 9.90 0.58
CA VAL A 95 -3.38 11.33 0.49
C VAL A 95 -2.01 11.57 -0.13
N PRO A 96 -1.75 12.76 -0.70
CA PRO A 96 -0.44 13.07 -1.25
C PRO A 96 0.67 13.02 -0.21
N LEU A 97 1.84 12.59 -0.64
CA LEU A 97 3.07 12.77 0.14
C LEU A 97 3.45 14.26 0.19
N ALA A 98 4.43 14.59 1.02
CA ALA A 98 4.92 15.97 1.15
C ALA A 98 5.41 16.54 -0.20
N ASN A 99 5.92 15.69 -1.09
CA ASN A 99 6.34 16.09 -2.44
C ASN A 99 5.20 16.12 -3.46
N GLY A 100 3.96 15.85 -3.05
CA GLY A 100 2.79 15.88 -3.90
C GLY A 100 2.46 14.57 -4.63
N ILE A 101 3.28 13.54 -4.49
CA ILE A 101 3.04 12.26 -5.16
C ILE A 101 1.95 11.48 -4.41
N VAL A 102 0.96 10.99 -5.15
CA VAL A 102 -0.15 10.22 -4.57
C VAL A 102 -0.04 8.74 -4.91
N LYS A 103 0.16 8.44 -6.20
CA LYS A 103 0.22 7.06 -6.68
C LYS A 103 1.22 6.93 -7.83
N ALA A 104 1.61 5.71 -8.10
CA ALA A 104 2.35 5.34 -9.30
C ALA A 104 1.82 4.02 -9.84
N LYS A 105 2.06 3.78 -11.11
CA LYS A 105 1.72 2.51 -11.75
C LYS A 105 2.75 2.19 -12.82
N THR A 106 2.88 0.92 -13.12
CA THR A 106 3.73 0.49 -14.23
C THR A 106 3.08 0.87 -15.57
N GLY A 107 3.90 1.10 -16.57
CA GLY A 107 3.45 1.43 -17.91
C GLY A 107 4.15 0.59 -18.95
N ASN A 108 3.90 0.88 -20.23
CA ASN A 108 4.44 0.09 -21.34
C ASN A 108 5.98 0.13 -21.40
N THR A 109 6.59 1.18 -20.87
CA THR A 109 8.04 1.37 -20.93
C THR A 109 8.72 1.15 -19.58
N THR A 110 7.99 0.60 -18.60
CA THR A 110 8.56 0.31 -17.28
C THR A 110 9.69 -0.71 -17.44
N ASP A 111 10.81 -0.40 -16.81
CA ASP A 111 11.97 -1.27 -16.77
C ASP A 111 11.61 -2.66 -16.23
N ALA A 112 12.12 -3.71 -16.86
CA ALA A 112 11.78 -5.08 -16.50
C ALA A 112 12.17 -5.42 -15.07
N THR A 113 13.30 -4.92 -14.59
CA THR A 113 13.74 -5.13 -13.21
C THR A 113 12.81 -4.42 -12.23
N THR A 114 12.44 -3.17 -12.52
CA THR A 114 11.50 -2.40 -11.70
C THR A 114 10.15 -3.12 -11.63
N TYR A 115 9.67 -3.62 -12.74
CA TYR A 115 8.41 -4.38 -12.78
C TYR A 115 8.50 -5.67 -11.95
N ALA A 116 9.57 -6.44 -12.10
CA ALA A 116 9.75 -7.70 -11.39
C ALA A 116 9.87 -7.48 -9.86
N ASP A 117 10.50 -6.38 -9.46
CA ASP A 117 10.77 -6.09 -8.05
C ASP A 117 9.69 -5.23 -7.40
N TRP A 118 8.60 -4.95 -8.11
CA TRP A 118 7.55 -4.02 -7.64
C TRP A 118 7.04 -4.34 -6.25
N TYR A 119 6.82 -5.61 -5.94
CA TYR A 119 6.28 -6.04 -4.64
C TYR A 119 7.36 -6.31 -3.59
N LYS A 120 8.63 -6.24 -3.94
CA LYS A 120 9.72 -6.48 -2.99
C LYS A 120 9.97 -5.26 -2.11
N ALA A 121 9.79 -4.06 -2.67
CA ALA A 121 9.93 -2.81 -1.96
C ALA A 121 9.09 -1.75 -2.64
N VAL A 122 8.65 -0.75 -1.87
CA VAL A 122 7.87 0.36 -2.41
C VAL A 122 8.73 1.15 -3.40
N TYR A 123 8.27 1.29 -4.63
CA TYR A 123 8.96 2.08 -5.64
C TYR A 123 8.89 3.56 -5.27
N VAL A 124 10.02 4.18 -5.10
CA VAL A 124 10.12 5.62 -4.81
C VAL A 124 10.73 6.31 -6.02
N PRO A 125 9.96 7.13 -6.73
CA PRO A 125 10.53 7.86 -7.86
C PRO A 125 11.50 8.92 -7.35
N ALA A 126 12.62 9.08 -8.05
CA ALA A 126 13.54 10.14 -7.75
C ALA A 126 12.92 11.50 -8.16
N ALA A 127 13.10 12.52 -7.32
CA ALA A 127 12.75 13.87 -7.72
C ALA A 127 13.61 14.30 -8.91
N GLU A 128 13.08 15.16 -9.78
CA GLU A 128 13.82 15.56 -10.97
C GLU A 128 15.20 16.16 -10.66
N SER A 129 15.29 16.93 -9.58
CA SER A 129 16.57 17.46 -9.13
C SER A 129 17.51 16.36 -8.67
N ASP A 130 16.96 15.28 -8.15
CA ASP A 130 17.72 14.13 -7.71
C ASP A 130 18.01 13.18 -8.85
N VAL A 131 17.17 13.14 -9.87
CA VAL A 131 17.46 12.36 -11.08
C VAL A 131 18.75 12.84 -11.71
N ALA A 132 18.98 14.15 -11.75
CA ALA A 132 20.22 14.69 -12.26
C ALA A 132 21.44 14.26 -11.42
N MET A 133 21.23 13.96 -10.15
CA MET A 133 22.28 13.53 -9.23
C MET A 133 22.30 12.03 -9.04
N GLN A 134 21.16 11.40 -8.91
CA GLN A 134 21.03 9.99 -8.60
C GLN A 134 21.08 9.09 -9.82
N SER A 135 20.74 9.57 -10.96
CA SER A 135 21.00 8.81 -12.17
C SER A 135 22.48 8.56 -12.35
N GLN A 136 23.29 9.28 -11.61
CA GLN A 136 24.74 9.16 -11.61
C GLN A 136 25.25 8.35 -10.42
N SER A 137 24.46 8.12 -9.40
CA SER A 137 24.90 7.43 -8.21
C SER A 137 24.05 6.20 -7.88
N ALA A 138 22.79 6.28 -8.02
CA ALA A 138 21.93 5.16 -7.69
C ALA A 138 21.73 4.27 -8.88
N ALA A 139 21.97 4.86 -9.92
CA ALA A 139 22.09 4.03 -11.04
C ALA A 139 23.46 3.60 -11.10
N LYS A 140 24.03 4.04 -10.32
CA LYS A 140 25.01 3.66 -10.52
C LYS A 140 25.36 2.96 -9.87
N PRO A 141 25.31 3.03 -9.73
CA PRO A 141 25.47 2.53 -9.61
C PRO A 141 25.42 2.00 -10.02
N ALA A 142 25.31 2.10 -10.18
CA ALA A 142 25.19 1.57 -10.71
C ALA A 142 25.81 1.61 -11.63
N LYS A 143 26.51 1.96 -11.79
CA LYS A 143 26.99 1.78 -12.67
C LYS A 143 27.96 1.36 -12.52
N ALA A 144 28.35 1.44 -12.37
CA ALA A 144 28.88 1.08 -12.38
C ALA A 144 29.10 0.23 -12.59
N VAL A 145 29.17 0.07 -12.60
CA VAL A 145 29.29 -0.72 -13.01
C VAL A 145 29.81 -0.96 -13.85
N LYS A 146 30.49 -0.71 -13.99
CA LYS A 146 30.70 -0.92 -14.91
C LYS A 146 31.29 -1.49 -15.42
N GLU A 147 31.69 -1.19 -15.43
CA GLU A 147 31.81 -1.41 -16.23
C GLU A 147 31.66 -2.26 -16.18
#